data_c0b73f31b9a3f945d914604029cf000d
#
_entry.id   c0b73f31b9a3f945d914604029cf000d
#
_cell.length_a   1.000
_cell.length_b   1.000
_cell.length_c   1.000
_cell.angle_alpha   90.00
_cell.angle_beta   90.00
_cell.angle_gamma   90.00
#
_symmetry.space_group_name_H-M   'P 1'
#
loop_
_entity.id
_entity.type
_entity.pdbx_description
1 polymer ?
#
loop_
_entity_poly.entity_id
_entity_poly.type
_entity_poly.pdbx_seq_one_letter_code
_entity_poly.pdbx_strand_id
1 'polypeptide(L)'
;MRNLIIIVLVASALFSCKKFDKANINQNAPEEVNPQFLLSNVLAEGADNQAYWGWHAGNLLSQHAANLEFLPVDRYNLGSNEGLWTETYRLMKDLQDVKNSEEGNRAYDAVADILTAHQASLVTDLWTNVPFYESLEAEEGNFTPIFDEQEAIYTGEGGILDLLSAAVETLENTQETIEGDLMYQGNLNKWIKFANSLRVRYLVRISDQVNVSTELQQIIDDGNIFQDVNDEAVVPYLSASPNQWVIFTEREGRYVDVRM
;
A
#
# COMPACT_ATOMS: atom_id res chain seq x y z
N MET A 1 49.56 -43.29 2.82
CA MET A 1 49.57 -42.13 1.89
C MET A 1 48.22 -41.90 1.21
N ARG A 2 47.60 -42.92 0.61
CA ARG A 2 46.30 -42.76 -0.12
C ARG A 2 45.16 -42.23 0.74
N ASN A 3 45.04 -42.70 1.99
CA ASN A 3 44.01 -42.25 2.95
C ASN A 3 44.26 -40.83 3.48
N LEU A 4 45.51 -40.39 3.56
CA LEU A 4 45.86 -39.03 3.98
C LEU A 4 45.48 -37.98 2.90
N ILE A 5 45.68 -38.35 1.63
CA ILE A 5 45.31 -37.50 0.49
C ILE A 5 43.79 -37.30 0.39
N ILE A 6 43.01 -38.36 0.71
CA ILE A 6 41.56 -38.30 0.72
C ILE A 6 41.06 -37.36 1.85
N ILE A 7 41.66 -37.43 3.04
CA ILE A 7 41.31 -36.58 4.18
C ILE A 7 41.61 -35.10 3.85
N VAL A 8 42.75 -34.82 3.24
CA VAL A 8 43.10 -33.43 2.84
C VAL A 8 42.16 -32.89 1.76
N LEU A 9 41.74 -33.72 0.79
CA LEU A 9 40.78 -33.36 -0.25
C LEU A 9 39.38 -33.07 0.33
N VAL A 10 38.92 -33.86 1.29
CA VAL A 10 37.62 -33.63 1.93
C VAL A 10 37.69 -32.39 2.87
N ALA A 11 38.78 -32.18 3.55
CA ALA A 11 38.98 -31.00 4.40
C ALA A 11 39.03 -29.69 3.55
N SER A 12 39.64 -29.72 2.36
CA SER A 12 39.68 -28.53 1.47
C SER A 12 38.30 -28.19 0.84
N ALA A 13 37.41 -29.18 0.65
CA ALA A 13 36.06 -28.97 0.18
C ALA A 13 35.15 -28.28 1.22
N LEU A 14 35.43 -28.43 2.53
CA LEU A 14 34.65 -27.82 3.60
C LEU A 14 34.95 -26.31 3.81
N PHE A 15 36.05 -25.79 3.25
CA PHE A 15 36.39 -24.37 3.33
C PHE A 15 35.91 -23.54 2.15
N SER A 16 35.28 -24.14 1.16
CA SER A 16 34.86 -23.46 -0.08
C SER A 16 33.56 -22.65 0.04
N CYS A 17 32.77 -22.88 1.08
CA CYS A 17 31.43 -22.29 1.18
C CYS A 17 31.39 -20.78 1.52
N LYS A 18 32.42 -20.21 2.15
CA LYS A 18 32.43 -18.78 2.53
C LYS A 18 32.55 -17.76 1.39
N LYS A 19 32.80 -18.20 0.16
CA LYS A 19 32.86 -17.33 -1.02
C LYS A 19 31.54 -17.20 -1.76
N PHE A 20 30.59 -18.08 -1.50
CA PHE A 20 29.28 -18.07 -2.19
C PHE A 20 28.39 -16.95 -1.70
N ASP A 21 28.41 -16.60 -0.42
CA ASP A 21 27.58 -15.55 0.15
C ASP A 21 27.92 -14.17 -0.46
N LYS A 22 29.22 -13.91 -0.71
CA LYS A 22 29.65 -12.66 -1.36
C LYS A 22 29.42 -12.61 -2.87
N ALA A 23 29.31 -13.75 -3.52
CA ALA A 23 29.06 -13.82 -4.98
C ALA A 23 27.56 -13.63 -5.32
N ASN A 24 26.67 -13.88 -4.35
CA ASN A 24 25.22 -13.71 -4.51
C ASN A 24 24.71 -12.33 -4.08
N ILE A 25 25.55 -11.50 -3.45
CA ILE A 25 25.20 -10.11 -3.18
C ILE A 25 25.20 -9.37 -4.53
N ASN A 26 24.04 -8.90 -4.95
CA ASN A 26 23.94 -8.04 -6.13
C ASN A 26 24.54 -6.67 -5.79
N GLN A 27 25.79 -6.46 -6.17
CA GLN A 27 26.52 -5.21 -5.92
C GLN A 27 25.89 -3.97 -6.58
N ASN A 28 24.90 -4.16 -7.45
CA ASN A 28 24.16 -3.10 -8.11
C ASN A 28 22.76 -2.87 -7.53
N ALA A 29 22.34 -3.69 -6.56
CA ALA A 29 21.15 -3.42 -5.77
C ALA A 29 21.57 -2.72 -4.48
N PRO A 30 20.98 -1.58 -4.11
CA PRO A 30 21.21 -1.00 -2.80
C PRO A 30 20.78 -2.04 -1.73
N GLU A 31 21.62 -2.26 -0.72
CA GLU A 31 21.27 -3.13 0.42
C GLU A 31 20.16 -2.48 1.27
N GLU A 32 20.05 -1.16 1.20
CA GLU A 32 19.01 -0.36 1.84
C GLU A 32 18.54 0.74 0.88
N VAL A 33 17.25 0.99 0.87
CA VAL A 33 16.64 2.07 0.10
C VAL A 33 16.17 3.15 1.07
N ASN A 34 16.59 4.40 0.82
CA ASN A 34 16.14 5.53 1.62
C ASN A 34 14.61 5.64 1.57
N PRO A 35 13.93 5.79 2.74
CA PRO A 35 12.46 5.78 2.84
C PRO A 35 11.78 6.86 1.98
N GLN A 36 12.45 7.97 1.68
CA GLN A 36 11.91 9.00 0.79
C GLN A 36 11.64 8.49 -0.63
N PHE A 37 12.48 7.59 -1.16
CA PHE A 37 12.28 7.04 -2.51
C PHE A 37 11.18 5.98 -2.51
N LEU A 38 11.10 5.15 -1.45
CA LEU A 38 10.03 4.19 -1.28
C LEU A 38 8.68 4.91 -1.14
N LEU A 39 8.61 5.93 -0.30
CA LEU A 39 7.37 6.72 -0.12
C LEU A 39 6.94 7.38 -1.43
N SER A 40 7.87 8.01 -2.16
CA SER A 40 7.56 8.61 -3.48
C SER A 40 7.01 7.57 -4.45
N ASN A 41 7.62 6.37 -4.49
CA ASN A 41 7.19 5.28 -5.34
C ASN A 41 5.79 4.80 -4.97
N VAL A 42 5.54 4.53 -3.69
CA VAL A 42 4.23 4.07 -3.20
C VAL A 42 3.12 5.09 -3.50
N LEU A 43 3.40 6.38 -3.32
CA LEU A 43 2.42 7.43 -3.62
C LEU A 43 2.12 7.51 -5.12
N ALA A 44 3.13 7.45 -5.98
CA ALA A 44 2.95 7.49 -7.43
C ALA A 44 2.21 6.26 -7.95
N GLU A 45 2.70 5.07 -7.63
CA GLU A 45 2.11 3.81 -8.12
C GLU A 45 0.76 3.51 -7.48
N GLY A 46 0.56 3.89 -6.21
CA GLY A 46 -0.74 3.79 -5.55
C GLY A 46 -1.79 4.67 -6.22
N ALA A 47 -1.42 5.91 -6.62
CA ALA A 47 -2.30 6.79 -7.37
C ALA A 47 -2.63 6.22 -8.77
N ASP A 48 -1.62 5.69 -9.46
CA ASP A 48 -1.80 5.06 -10.77
C ASP A 48 -2.71 3.83 -10.69
N ASN A 49 -2.49 2.96 -9.72
CA ASN A 49 -3.30 1.77 -9.49
C ASN A 49 -4.75 2.15 -9.20
N GLN A 50 -4.97 3.12 -8.32
CA GLN A 50 -6.31 3.58 -7.98
C GLN A 50 -7.02 4.25 -9.16
N ALA A 51 -6.31 5.07 -9.95
CA ALA A 51 -6.85 5.70 -11.15
C ALA A 51 -7.20 4.65 -12.22
N TYR A 52 -6.30 3.69 -12.45
CA TYR A 52 -6.50 2.61 -13.41
C TYR A 52 -7.74 1.77 -13.09
N TRP A 53 -7.81 1.23 -11.87
CA TRP A 53 -8.94 0.38 -11.47
C TRP A 53 -10.24 1.16 -11.25
N GLY A 54 -10.14 2.40 -10.78
CA GLY A 54 -11.28 3.32 -10.72
C GLY A 54 -11.90 3.54 -12.09
N TRP A 55 -11.08 3.69 -13.12
CA TRP A 55 -11.53 3.85 -14.49
C TRP A 55 -12.04 2.54 -15.10
N HIS A 56 -11.24 1.48 -15.05
CA HIS A 56 -11.52 0.21 -15.74
C HIS A 56 -12.60 -0.65 -15.09
N ALA A 57 -12.82 -0.50 -13.78
CA ALA A 57 -13.82 -1.26 -13.06
C ALA A 57 -14.82 -0.35 -12.34
N GLY A 58 -14.36 0.58 -11.50
CA GLY A 58 -15.22 1.41 -10.67
C GLY A 58 -16.27 2.20 -11.45
N ASN A 59 -15.86 2.91 -12.50
CA ASN A 59 -16.76 3.69 -13.37
C ASN A 59 -17.78 2.82 -14.11
N LEU A 60 -17.38 1.61 -14.52
CA LEU A 60 -18.27 0.69 -15.24
C LEU A 60 -19.28 0.05 -14.29
N LEU A 61 -18.83 -0.41 -13.11
CA LEU A 61 -19.70 -1.01 -12.10
C LEU A 61 -20.70 -0.02 -11.51
N SER A 62 -20.29 1.26 -11.35
CA SER A 62 -21.17 2.33 -10.91
C SER A 62 -22.04 2.93 -12.04
N GLN A 63 -21.87 2.45 -13.28
CA GLN A 63 -22.58 2.91 -14.47
C GLN A 63 -22.37 4.40 -14.79
N HIS A 64 -21.27 5.00 -14.36
CA HIS A 64 -20.84 6.34 -14.81
C HIS A 64 -20.26 6.31 -16.22
N ALA A 65 -19.76 5.16 -16.65
CA ALA A 65 -19.29 4.89 -18.00
C ALA A 65 -19.79 3.52 -18.45
N ALA A 66 -19.71 3.24 -19.76
CA ALA A 66 -20.01 1.93 -20.33
C ALA A 66 -19.03 1.62 -21.46
N ASN A 67 -18.62 0.36 -21.58
CA ASN A 67 -17.86 -0.10 -22.72
C ASN A 67 -18.77 -0.31 -23.93
N LEU A 68 -18.28 0.00 -25.12
CA LEU A 68 -18.96 -0.34 -26.39
C LEU A 68 -18.63 -1.77 -26.83
N GLU A 69 -17.40 -2.20 -26.55
CA GLU A 69 -16.88 -3.52 -26.83
C GLU A 69 -16.24 -4.08 -25.53
N PHE A 70 -15.92 -5.37 -25.47
CA PHE A 70 -15.31 -6.00 -24.31
C PHE A 70 -16.11 -5.79 -23.01
N LEU A 71 -17.36 -6.20 -23.01
CA LEU A 71 -18.37 -5.98 -21.97
C LEU A 71 -18.32 -6.88 -20.71
N PRO A 72 -17.23 -7.61 -20.34
CA PRO A 72 -17.27 -8.48 -19.15
C PRO A 72 -17.57 -7.71 -17.87
N VAL A 73 -16.90 -6.56 -17.66
CA VAL A 73 -17.07 -5.76 -16.43
C VAL A 73 -18.47 -5.15 -16.36
N ASP A 74 -19.00 -4.62 -17.47
CA ASP A 74 -20.37 -4.08 -17.56
C ASP A 74 -21.43 -5.15 -17.28
N ARG A 75 -21.08 -6.43 -17.46
CA ARG A 75 -21.93 -7.59 -17.16
C ARG A 75 -21.61 -8.25 -15.82
N TYR A 76 -20.87 -7.57 -14.96
CA TYR A 76 -20.42 -8.06 -13.66
C TYR A 76 -19.58 -9.35 -13.72
N ASN A 77 -18.90 -9.60 -14.83
CA ASN A 77 -17.93 -10.69 -14.97
C ASN A 77 -16.52 -10.11 -14.80
N LEU A 78 -16.08 -10.01 -13.56
CA LEU A 78 -14.85 -9.33 -13.18
C LEU A 78 -13.59 -10.17 -13.39
N GLY A 79 -13.71 -11.48 -13.59
CA GLY A 79 -12.56 -12.38 -13.59
C GLY A 79 -11.85 -12.46 -12.23
N SER A 80 -10.59 -12.83 -12.23
CA SER A 80 -9.79 -12.99 -11.01
C SER A 80 -9.29 -11.67 -10.40
N ASN A 81 -9.17 -10.61 -11.21
CA ASN A 81 -8.58 -9.31 -10.83
C ASN A 81 -7.20 -9.40 -10.16
N GLU A 82 -6.39 -10.37 -10.58
CA GLU A 82 -5.04 -10.64 -10.01
C GLU A 82 -4.14 -9.39 -9.98
N GLY A 83 -4.27 -8.51 -10.98
CA GLY A 83 -3.48 -7.30 -11.05
C GLY A 83 -3.71 -6.38 -9.83
N LEU A 84 -4.97 -6.10 -9.48
CA LEU A 84 -5.29 -5.26 -8.32
C LEU A 84 -4.80 -5.90 -7.01
N TRP A 85 -5.02 -7.21 -6.85
CA TRP A 85 -4.51 -7.97 -5.70
C TRP A 85 -2.99 -7.85 -5.58
N THR A 86 -2.28 -8.21 -6.62
CA THR A 86 -0.80 -8.22 -6.62
C THR A 86 -0.22 -6.84 -6.35
N GLU A 87 -0.73 -5.80 -7.01
CA GLU A 87 -0.24 -4.44 -6.82
C GLU A 87 -0.52 -3.91 -5.41
N THR A 88 -1.68 -4.23 -4.82
CA THR A 88 -2.00 -3.82 -3.45
C THR A 88 -1.03 -4.42 -2.44
N TYR A 89 -0.73 -5.73 -2.53
CA TYR A 89 0.23 -6.38 -1.63
C TYR A 89 1.66 -5.90 -1.88
N ARG A 90 2.04 -5.63 -3.12
CA ARG A 90 3.34 -5.04 -3.44
C ARG A 90 3.51 -3.67 -2.79
N LEU A 91 2.50 -2.81 -2.89
CA LEU A 91 2.51 -1.50 -2.23
C LEU A 91 2.59 -1.63 -0.69
N MET A 92 1.87 -2.58 -0.10
CA MET A 92 1.98 -2.84 1.35
C MET A 92 3.36 -3.33 1.75
N LYS A 93 4.04 -4.14 0.90
CA LYS A 93 5.43 -4.55 1.15
C LYS A 93 6.38 -3.35 1.09
N ASP A 94 6.26 -2.49 0.09
CA ASP A 94 7.07 -1.27 0.00
C ASP A 94 6.84 -0.35 1.23
N LEU A 95 5.61 -0.28 1.75
CA LEU A 95 5.29 0.45 2.99
C LEU A 95 5.92 -0.19 4.24
N GLN A 96 5.96 -1.53 4.30
CA GLN A 96 6.69 -2.23 5.35
C GLN A 96 8.20 -1.90 5.28
N ASP A 97 8.77 -1.82 4.07
CA ASP A 97 10.17 -1.46 3.88
C ASP A 97 10.45 0.01 4.25
N VAL A 98 9.49 0.94 4.06
CA VAL A 98 9.58 2.29 4.63
C VAL A 98 9.73 2.25 6.15
N LYS A 99 8.92 1.44 6.84
CA LYS A 99 8.97 1.30 8.31
C LYS A 99 10.24 0.61 8.80
N ASN A 100 10.77 -0.34 8.03
CA ASN A 100 11.97 -1.09 8.39
C ASN A 100 13.28 -0.37 8.04
N SER A 101 13.22 0.79 7.37
CA SER A 101 14.41 1.54 6.96
C SER A 101 15.16 2.11 8.17
N GLU A 102 16.49 1.90 8.23
CA GLU A 102 17.34 2.50 9.27
C GLU A 102 17.38 4.05 9.19
N GLU A 103 17.12 4.62 8.03
CA GLU A 103 17.03 6.07 7.82
C GLU A 103 15.62 6.63 8.05
N GLY A 104 14.66 5.78 8.43
CA GLY A 104 13.29 6.14 8.75
C GLY A 104 13.16 6.85 10.09
N ASN A 105 11.97 7.34 10.36
CA ASN A 105 11.58 7.95 11.62
C ASN A 105 10.08 7.72 11.86
N ARG A 106 9.59 8.07 13.05
CA ARG A 106 8.19 7.84 13.42
C ARG A 106 7.16 8.52 12.51
N ALA A 107 7.53 9.64 11.85
CA ALA A 107 6.63 10.29 10.90
C ALA A 107 6.50 9.46 9.59
N TYR A 108 7.58 8.82 9.12
CA TYR A 108 7.50 7.84 8.02
C TYR A 108 6.66 6.64 8.42
N ASP A 109 6.87 6.09 9.62
CA ASP A 109 6.09 4.94 10.11
C ASP A 109 4.58 5.24 10.12
N ALA A 110 4.21 6.39 10.67
CA ALA A 110 2.81 6.81 10.74
C ALA A 110 2.20 7.02 9.34
N VAL A 111 2.93 7.63 8.41
CA VAL A 111 2.45 7.79 7.03
C VAL A 111 2.33 6.43 6.33
N ALA A 112 3.27 5.52 6.55
CA ALA A 112 3.19 4.16 6.04
C ALA A 112 1.99 3.40 6.60
N ASP A 113 1.67 3.56 7.89
CA ASP A 113 0.49 2.96 8.52
C ASP A 113 -0.83 3.50 7.94
N ILE A 114 -0.92 4.82 7.67
CA ILE A 114 -2.09 5.42 7.00
C ILE A 114 -2.30 4.81 5.62
N LEU A 115 -1.24 4.70 4.83
CA LEU A 115 -1.30 4.15 3.49
C LEU A 115 -1.56 2.64 3.51
N THR A 116 -0.98 1.89 4.46
CA THR A 116 -1.26 0.46 4.66
C THR A 116 -2.73 0.24 4.99
N ALA A 117 -3.30 1.01 5.91
CA ALA A 117 -4.73 0.95 6.25
C ALA A 117 -5.61 1.22 5.02
N HIS A 118 -5.21 2.17 4.17
CA HIS A 118 -5.92 2.45 2.92
C HIS A 118 -5.85 1.28 1.93
N GLN A 119 -4.67 0.68 1.71
CA GLN A 119 -4.50 -0.48 0.84
C GLN A 119 -5.25 -1.71 1.38
N ALA A 120 -5.16 -1.97 2.68
CA ALA A 120 -5.88 -3.05 3.35
C ALA A 120 -7.40 -2.92 3.17
N SER A 121 -7.94 -1.70 3.27
CA SER A 121 -9.37 -1.45 3.06
C SER A 121 -9.81 -1.82 1.64
N LEU A 122 -9.00 -1.52 0.61
CA LEU A 122 -9.31 -1.87 -0.77
C LEU A 122 -9.41 -3.38 -0.95
N VAL A 123 -8.42 -4.13 -0.46
CA VAL A 123 -8.37 -5.57 -0.69
C VAL A 123 -9.43 -6.31 0.12
N THR A 124 -9.66 -5.94 1.39
CA THR A 124 -10.71 -6.60 2.19
C THR A 124 -12.12 -6.23 1.73
N ASP A 125 -12.33 -5.02 1.19
CA ASP A 125 -13.61 -4.61 0.63
C ASP A 125 -14.01 -5.38 -0.63
N LEU A 126 -13.02 -5.84 -1.41
CA LEU A 126 -13.26 -6.56 -2.67
C LEU A 126 -13.28 -8.08 -2.48
N TRP A 127 -12.50 -8.63 -1.54
CA TRP A 127 -12.36 -10.08 -1.36
C TRP A 127 -12.82 -10.59 0.00
N THR A 128 -13.31 -9.72 0.88
CA THR A 128 -13.73 -10.03 2.26
C THR A 128 -12.57 -10.47 3.15
N ASN A 129 -12.44 -11.76 3.40
CA ASN A 129 -11.34 -12.32 4.19
C ASN A 129 -10.08 -12.39 3.33
N VAL A 130 -8.99 -11.83 3.80
CA VAL A 130 -7.71 -11.75 3.08
C VAL A 130 -6.55 -11.91 4.05
N PRO A 131 -5.38 -12.36 3.61
CA PRO A 131 -4.18 -12.30 4.47
C PRO A 131 -3.86 -10.84 4.79
N PHE A 132 -3.78 -10.51 6.07
CA PHE A 132 -3.42 -9.17 6.52
C PHE A 132 -2.29 -9.20 7.55
N TYR A 133 -2.51 -9.80 8.71
CA TYR A 133 -1.53 -9.78 9.81
C TYR A 133 -0.24 -10.53 9.49
N GLU A 134 -0.32 -11.64 8.75
CA GLU A 134 0.82 -12.47 8.36
C GLU A 134 1.22 -12.29 6.88
N SER A 135 0.61 -11.35 6.17
CA SER A 135 0.69 -11.28 4.71
C SER A 135 2.08 -10.99 4.14
N LEU A 136 2.96 -10.37 4.92
CA LEU A 136 4.27 -9.89 4.47
C LEU A 136 5.45 -10.59 5.16
N GLU A 137 5.22 -11.74 5.76
CA GLU A 137 6.22 -12.51 6.55
C GLU A 137 6.96 -13.59 5.74
N ALA A 138 7.04 -13.43 4.42
CA ALA A 138 7.72 -14.42 3.57
C ALA A 138 9.24 -14.48 3.84
N GLU A 139 9.86 -13.38 4.23
CA GLU A 139 11.28 -13.32 4.59
C GLU A 139 11.57 -14.03 5.91
N GLU A 140 10.60 -14.09 6.83
CA GLU A 140 10.62 -14.86 8.08
C GLU A 140 10.28 -16.34 7.86
N GLY A 141 9.94 -16.72 6.62
CA GLY A 141 9.65 -18.10 6.22
C GLY A 141 8.17 -18.48 6.26
N ASN A 142 7.27 -17.54 6.48
CA ASN A 142 5.83 -17.78 6.39
C ASN A 142 5.34 -17.61 4.94
N PHE A 143 5.26 -18.70 4.19
CA PHE A 143 4.78 -18.72 2.79
C PHE A 143 3.30 -19.09 2.67
N THR A 144 2.61 -19.30 3.77
CA THR A 144 1.20 -19.71 3.80
C THR A 144 0.41 -18.92 4.84
N PRO A 145 0.33 -17.58 4.69
CA PRO A 145 -0.37 -16.75 5.64
C PRO A 145 -1.85 -17.15 5.73
N ILE A 146 -2.43 -16.99 6.91
CA ILE A 146 -3.87 -17.20 7.10
C ILE A 146 -4.68 -16.08 6.47
N PHE A 147 -5.96 -16.38 6.15
CA PHE A 147 -6.92 -15.37 5.73
C PHE A 147 -7.64 -14.85 6.98
N ASP A 148 -7.43 -13.59 7.28
CA ASP A 148 -8.04 -12.93 8.42
C ASP A 148 -9.49 -12.55 8.12
N GLU A 149 -10.34 -12.59 9.13
CA GLU A 149 -11.73 -12.15 9.02
C GLU A 149 -11.80 -10.64 8.78
N GLN A 150 -12.66 -10.18 7.88
CA GLN A 150 -12.81 -8.75 7.56
C GLN A 150 -13.08 -7.90 8.80
N GLU A 151 -13.87 -8.40 9.77
CA GLU A 151 -14.12 -7.74 11.03
C GLU A 151 -12.82 -7.47 11.80
N ALA A 152 -11.95 -8.48 11.91
CA ALA A 152 -10.66 -8.35 12.57
C ALA A 152 -9.72 -7.36 11.83
N ILE A 153 -9.72 -7.40 10.50
CA ILE A 153 -8.94 -6.46 9.68
C ILE A 153 -9.39 -5.01 9.92
N TYR A 154 -10.68 -4.75 10.08
CA TYR A 154 -11.18 -3.41 10.35
C TYR A 154 -11.00 -2.95 11.80
N THR A 155 -11.31 -3.83 12.78
CA THR A 155 -11.52 -3.43 14.18
C THR A 155 -10.55 -4.09 15.17
N GLY A 156 -9.71 -5.02 14.71
CA GLY A 156 -8.73 -5.70 15.57
C GLY A 156 -7.54 -4.81 15.91
N GLU A 157 -6.77 -5.22 16.91
CA GLU A 157 -5.48 -4.61 17.24
C GLU A 157 -4.53 -4.69 16.04
N GLY A 158 -3.93 -3.56 15.65
CA GLY A 158 -3.13 -3.44 14.42
C GLY A 158 -3.95 -3.49 13.12
N GLY A 159 -5.28 -3.50 13.20
CA GLY A 159 -6.18 -3.40 12.05
C GLY A 159 -6.32 -1.96 11.52
N ILE A 160 -7.16 -1.79 10.50
CA ILE A 160 -7.30 -0.53 9.76
C ILE A 160 -7.57 0.68 10.66
N LEU A 161 -8.55 0.59 11.56
CA LEU A 161 -8.92 1.71 12.44
C LEU A 161 -7.85 1.99 13.51
N ASP A 162 -7.22 0.93 14.02
CA ASP A 162 -6.14 1.02 15.01
C ASP A 162 -4.89 1.67 14.41
N LEU A 163 -4.45 1.22 13.22
CA LEU A 163 -3.34 1.84 12.46
C LEU A 163 -3.57 3.34 12.23
N LEU A 164 -4.76 3.72 11.79
CA LEU A 164 -5.08 5.12 11.54
C LEU A 164 -5.09 5.95 12.83
N SER A 165 -5.61 5.40 13.93
CA SER A 165 -5.63 6.07 15.22
C SER A 165 -4.23 6.27 15.79
N ALA A 166 -3.40 5.23 15.77
CA ALA A 166 -2.02 5.27 16.23
C ALA A 166 -1.16 6.22 15.37
N ALA A 167 -1.40 6.24 14.07
CA ALA A 167 -0.72 7.15 13.16
C ALA A 167 -1.05 8.62 13.47
N VAL A 168 -2.32 8.96 13.73
CA VAL A 168 -2.74 10.31 14.15
C VAL A 168 -2.03 10.71 15.44
N GLU A 169 -2.06 9.86 16.46
CA GLU A 169 -1.39 10.13 17.74
C GLU A 169 0.12 10.36 17.55
N THR A 170 0.77 9.55 16.71
CA THR A 170 2.19 9.68 16.40
C THR A 170 2.49 11.02 15.71
N LEU A 171 1.72 11.38 14.68
CA LEU A 171 1.93 12.62 13.92
C LEU A 171 1.64 13.88 14.74
N GLU A 172 0.71 13.85 15.68
CA GLU A 172 0.43 14.95 16.60
C GLU A 172 1.58 15.19 17.61
N ASN A 173 2.32 14.14 17.95
CA ASN A 173 3.36 14.16 18.98
C ASN A 173 4.80 14.14 18.44
N THR A 174 5.00 14.26 17.12
CA THR A 174 6.33 14.30 16.52
C THR A 174 6.68 15.69 15.96
N GLN A 175 7.99 15.99 15.91
CA GLN A 175 8.55 17.13 15.19
C GLN A 175 9.43 16.67 14.02
N GLU A 176 9.42 15.38 13.73
CA GLU A 176 10.20 14.78 12.65
C GLU A 176 9.62 15.21 11.29
N THR A 177 10.46 15.15 10.27
CA THR A 177 10.08 15.54 8.91
C THR A 177 10.21 14.35 7.97
N ILE A 178 9.43 14.35 6.91
CA ILE A 178 9.50 13.37 5.84
C ILE A 178 9.83 14.08 4.52
N GLU A 179 10.61 13.42 3.70
CA GLU A 179 10.91 13.79 2.31
C GLU A 179 10.25 12.79 1.36
N GLY A 180 10.23 13.10 0.06
CA GLY A 180 9.62 12.20 -0.93
C GLY A 180 8.09 12.15 -0.91
N ASP A 181 7.44 12.96 -0.10
CA ASP A 181 5.98 13.09 -0.03
C ASP A 181 5.42 13.86 -1.22
N LEU A 182 4.96 13.15 -2.24
CA LEU A 182 4.36 13.72 -3.44
C LEU A 182 2.97 14.31 -3.19
N MET A 183 2.29 13.90 -2.11
CA MET A 183 0.90 14.28 -1.82
C MET A 183 0.82 15.60 -1.07
N TYR A 184 1.55 15.72 0.03
CA TYR A 184 1.44 16.85 0.96
C TYR A 184 2.76 17.58 1.22
N GLN A 185 3.86 17.17 0.53
CA GLN A 185 5.18 17.81 0.62
C GLN A 185 5.70 17.90 2.06
N GLY A 186 5.48 16.85 2.84
CA GLY A 186 5.90 16.74 4.24
C GLY A 186 5.00 17.44 5.25
N ASN A 187 3.82 17.91 4.85
CA ASN A 187 2.87 18.55 5.76
C ASN A 187 2.11 17.52 6.60
N LEU A 188 2.61 17.24 7.81
CA LEU A 188 2.03 16.24 8.72
C LEU A 188 0.60 16.56 9.14
N ASN A 189 0.22 17.84 9.26
CA ASN A 189 -1.16 18.20 9.58
C ASN A 189 -2.16 17.76 8.51
N LYS A 190 -1.75 17.77 7.24
CA LYS A 190 -2.60 17.23 6.15
C LYS A 190 -2.71 15.72 6.21
N TRP A 191 -1.65 15.01 6.59
CA TRP A 191 -1.67 13.58 6.84
C TRP A 191 -2.60 13.20 7.98
N ILE A 192 -2.62 13.99 9.08
CA ILE A 192 -3.57 13.81 10.20
C ILE A 192 -5.02 13.96 9.71
N LYS A 193 -5.31 15.02 8.94
CA LYS A 193 -6.64 15.22 8.35
C LYS A 193 -7.05 14.09 7.42
N PHE A 194 -6.12 13.60 6.61
CA PHE A 194 -6.36 12.46 5.73
C PHE A 194 -6.69 11.20 6.53
N ALA A 195 -5.88 10.86 7.53
CA ALA A 195 -6.11 9.70 8.39
C ALA A 195 -7.47 9.76 9.10
N ASN A 196 -7.82 10.90 9.71
CA ASN A 196 -9.11 11.08 10.35
C ASN A 196 -10.28 11.02 9.36
N SER A 197 -10.12 11.54 8.14
CA SER A 197 -11.13 11.43 7.08
C SER A 197 -11.34 9.98 6.63
N LEU A 198 -10.25 9.19 6.56
CA LEU A 198 -10.35 7.76 6.34
C LEU A 198 -11.04 7.03 7.50
N ARG A 199 -10.74 7.40 8.76
CA ARG A 199 -11.44 6.84 9.93
C ARG A 199 -12.94 7.10 9.85
N VAL A 200 -13.37 8.34 9.57
CA VAL A 200 -14.78 8.66 9.35
C VAL A 200 -15.39 7.79 8.26
N ARG A 201 -14.74 7.67 7.11
CA ARG A 201 -15.20 6.84 6.00
C ARG A 201 -15.37 5.37 6.39
N TYR A 202 -14.41 4.80 7.10
CA TYR A 202 -14.42 3.39 7.47
C TYR A 202 -15.38 3.11 8.63
N LEU A 203 -15.50 4.00 9.60
CA LEU A 203 -16.52 3.89 10.64
C LEU A 203 -17.93 3.93 10.06
N VAL A 204 -18.21 4.86 9.14
CA VAL A 204 -19.50 4.89 8.43
C VAL A 204 -19.74 3.58 7.66
N ARG A 205 -18.71 3.02 7.01
CA ARG A 205 -18.80 1.78 6.26
C ARG A 205 -19.21 0.58 7.12
N ILE A 206 -18.68 0.48 8.34
CA ILE A 206 -18.96 -0.65 9.25
C ILE A 206 -20.12 -0.38 10.21
N SER A 207 -20.76 0.78 10.14
CA SER A 207 -21.78 1.24 11.12
C SER A 207 -23.00 0.34 11.26
N ASP A 208 -23.32 -0.45 10.23
CA ASP A 208 -24.40 -1.44 10.28
C ASP A 208 -24.04 -2.69 11.07
N GLN A 209 -22.76 -2.94 11.31
CA GLN A 209 -22.23 -4.11 12.01
C GLN A 209 -21.77 -3.81 13.42
N VAL A 210 -21.18 -2.61 13.63
CA VAL A 210 -20.56 -2.20 14.88
C VAL A 210 -21.10 -0.82 15.31
N ASN A 211 -21.27 -0.62 16.62
CA ASN A 211 -21.65 0.69 17.15
C ASN A 211 -20.43 1.65 17.12
N VAL A 212 -20.44 2.56 16.18
CA VAL A 212 -19.37 3.53 15.93
C VAL A 212 -19.70 4.96 16.36
N SER A 213 -20.90 5.18 16.92
CA SER A 213 -21.46 6.52 17.12
C SER A 213 -20.57 7.43 17.98
N THR A 214 -19.99 6.89 19.06
CA THR A 214 -19.17 7.67 19.99
C THR A 214 -17.86 8.11 19.35
N GLU A 215 -17.15 7.19 18.70
CA GLU A 215 -15.89 7.49 18.04
C GLU A 215 -16.08 8.44 16.86
N LEU A 216 -17.11 8.19 16.03
CA LEU A 216 -17.43 9.03 14.88
C LEU A 216 -17.76 10.46 15.34
N GLN A 217 -18.58 10.62 16.41
CA GLN A 217 -18.93 11.95 16.94
C GLN A 217 -17.68 12.67 17.46
N GLN A 218 -16.80 11.98 18.17
CA GLN A 218 -15.55 12.56 18.67
C GLN A 218 -14.67 13.09 17.54
N ILE A 219 -14.42 12.30 16.49
CA ILE A 219 -13.59 12.72 15.34
C ILE A 219 -14.19 13.95 14.64
N ILE A 220 -15.53 14.01 14.53
CA ILE A 220 -16.22 15.14 13.91
C ILE A 220 -16.12 16.39 14.80
N ASP A 221 -16.29 16.25 16.11
CA ASP A 221 -16.23 17.36 17.07
C ASP A 221 -14.80 17.95 17.16
N ASP A 222 -13.77 17.10 17.06
CA ASP A 222 -12.35 17.52 16.99
C ASP A 222 -12.06 18.32 15.70
N GLY A 223 -12.84 18.13 14.65
CA GLY A 223 -12.81 18.91 13.43
C GLY A 223 -11.53 18.75 12.59
N ASN A 224 -10.64 17.84 12.96
CA ASN A 224 -9.37 17.61 12.26
C ASN A 224 -9.50 16.59 11.12
N ILE A 225 -10.45 16.87 10.24
CA ILE A 225 -10.78 16.11 9.02
C ILE A 225 -10.69 17.04 7.81
N PHE A 226 -10.89 16.52 6.60
CA PHE A 226 -11.00 17.35 5.39
C PHE A 226 -12.13 18.38 5.52
N GLN A 227 -11.80 19.65 5.29
CA GLN A 227 -12.74 20.77 5.39
C GLN A 227 -13.00 21.42 4.03
N ASP A 228 -11.99 21.46 3.17
CA ASP A 228 -12.09 22.11 1.87
C ASP A 228 -11.12 21.50 0.84
N VAL A 229 -11.11 22.04 -0.36
CA VAL A 229 -10.28 21.59 -1.49
C VAL A 229 -8.76 21.61 -1.20
N ASN A 230 -8.31 22.42 -0.27
CA ASN A 230 -6.88 22.48 0.07
C ASN A 230 -6.41 21.28 0.91
N ASP A 231 -7.34 20.54 1.48
CA ASP A 231 -7.06 19.32 2.26
C ASP A 231 -7.01 18.06 1.39
N GLU A 232 -7.36 18.15 0.08
CA GLU A 232 -7.43 16.99 -0.82
C GLU A 232 -6.15 16.16 -0.83
N ALA A 233 -6.31 14.84 -0.83
CA ALA A 233 -5.24 13.87 -1.03
C ALA A 233 -4.96 13.73 -2.54
N VAL A 234 -4.03 14.51 -3.07
CA VAL A 234 -3.74 14.58 -4.51
C VAL A 234 -2.27 14.30 -4.77
N VAL A 235 -2.01 13.32 -5.62
CA VAL A 235 -0.68 13.13 -6.25
C VAL A 235 -0.73 13.78 -7.63
N PRO A 236 0.08 14.84 -7.86
CA PRO A 236 0.05 15.56 -9.13
C PRO A 236 0.72 14.76 -10.24
N TYR A 237 0.02 14.61 -11.36
CA TYR A 237 0.62 14.09 -12.59
C TYR A 237 1.33 15.18 -13.39
N LEU A 238 2.33 14.79 -14.17
CA LEU A 238 3.05 15.69 -15.06
C LEU A 238 2.40 15.72 -16.45
N SER A 239 2.72 16.75 -17.22
CA SER A 239 2.22 16.90 -18.57
C SER A 239 2.90 15.99 -19.62
N ALA A 240 3.99 15.31 -19.24
CA ALA A 240 4.81 14.48 -20.12
C ALA A 240 5.15 13.12 -19.49
N SER A 241 5.30 12.10 -20.37
CA SER A 241 5.77 10.76 -20.00
C SER A 241 7.13 10.84 -19.27
N PRO A 242 7.42 9.93 -18.29
CA PRO A 242 6.59 8.78 -17.92
C PRO A 242 5.48 9.09 -16.90
N ASN A 243 5.50 10.24 -16.24
CA ASN A 243 4.65 10.55 -15.10
C ASN A 243 3.37 11.29 -15.51
N GLN A 244 2.84 10.98 -16.69
CA GLN A 244 1.52 11.43 -17.11
C GLN A 244 0.42 10.62 -16.44
N TRP A 245 -0.78 11.18 -16.34
CA TRP A 245 -1.94 10.43 -15.87
C TRP A 245 -2.11 9.14 -16.67
N VAL A 246 -2.13 8.02 -15.96
CA VAL A 246 -2.13 6.67 -16.53
C VAL A 246 -3.22 6.45 -17.59
N ILE A 247 -4.41 7.03 -17.39
CA ILE A 247 -5.52 6.91 -18.33
C ILE A 247 -5.28 7.69 -19.63
N PHE A 248 -4.51 8.78 -19.57
CA PHE A 248 -4.18 9.55 -20.78
C PHE A 248 -3.25 8.74 -21.70
N THR A 249 -2.28 8.04 -21.14
CA THR A 249 -1.34 7.20 -21.92
C THR A 249 -2.06 6.03 -22.59
N GLU A 250 -3.05 5.44 -21.94
CA GLU A 250 -3.87 4.39 -22.54
C GLU A 250 -4.81 4.89 -23.62
N ARG A 251 -5.24 6.15 -23.54
CA ARG A 251 -6.18 6.76 -24.49
C ARG A 251 -5.69 6.74 -25.94
N GLU A 252 -4.39 6.85 -26.17
CA GLU A 252 -3.82 6.86 -27.53
C GLU A 252 -3.96 5.52 -28.27
N GLY A 253 -4.32 4.43 -27.56
CA GLY A 253 -4.45 3.09 -28.14
C GLY A 253 -5.79 2.38 -27.97
N ARG A 254 -6.66 2.76 -27.01
CA ARG A 254 -7.79 1.91 -26.59
C ARG A 254 -9.14 2.60 -26.37
N TYR A 255 -9.23 3.95 -26.32
CA TYR A 255 -10.43 4.63 -25.84
C TYR A 255 -11.45 5.07 -26.91
N VAL A 256 -11.44 4.47 -28.07
CA VAL A 256 -12.59 4.56 -28.98
C VAL A 256 -13.83 3.81 -28.43
N ASP A 257 -13.66 3.00 -27.39
CA ASP A 257 -14.66 2.00 -26.97
C ASP A 257 -15.41 2.32 -25.67
N VAL A 258 -15.03 3.42 -24.98
CA VAL A 258 -15.68 3.85 -23.73
C VAL A 258 -16.55 5.09 -23.96
N ARG A 259 -17.78 5.07 -23.47
CA ARG A 259 -18.70 6.23 -23.43
C ARG A 259 -18.99 6.63 -21.98
N MET A 260 -18.90 7.92 -21.71
CA MET A 260 -19.36 8.54 -20.47
C MET A 260 -20.81 9.02 -20.63
#